data_ba829c18d73ee9807de569368f205bd0
#
_entry.id   ba829c18d73ee9807de569368f205bd0
#
_cell.length_a   1.000
_cell.length_b   1.000
_cell.length_c   1.000
_cell.angle_alpha   90.00
_cell.angle_beta   90.00
_cell.angle_gamma   90.00
#
_symmetry.space_group_name_H-M   'P 1'
#
loop_
_entity.id
_entity.type
_entity.pdbx_description
1 polymer ?
#
loop_
_entity_poly.entity_id
_entity_poly.type
_entity_poly.pdbx_seq_one_letter_code
_entity_poly.pdbx_strand_id
1 'polypeptide(L)'
;YKRQMCNTGAPFIVVILTALIVGTVCGAVNGFILTQFEELPPMIVTLATQIIFRGIAEIVLGSGGSISASNTDGFRLIGGKVGKVPYILFLVLILAVIFAVILGKSTFGRRVYAIGTNRLTAYYSGIHVKKIRFIIYTVMGTFCGLCALFLVASSYGANTTTGNGFEMDAIAMAVFGGISSTGGKGNLAGGLISAFIIVCLRVGLGQRNVHAQVILLIIGVLLICAVALPNIIENIKRAVKK
;
A
#
# COMPACT_ATOMS: atom_id res chain seq x y z
N TYR A 1 16.86 2.73 -15.21
CA TYR A 1 15.94 3.61 -15.97
C TYR A 1 15.82 5.00 -15.32
N LYS A 2 15.61 5.13 -14.00
CA LYS A 2 15.56 6.45 -13.31
C LYS A 2 16.87 7.24 -13.38
N ARG A 3 18.03 6.57 -13.35
CA ARG A 3 19.35 7.21 -13.40
C ARG A 3 19.59 7.94 -14.72
N GLN A 4 19.16 7.37 -15.84
CA GLN A 4 19.29 7.98 -17.15
C GLN A 4 18.31 9.15 -17.35
N MET A 5 17.07 9.03 -16.91
CA MET A 5 16.04 10.06 -17.11
C MET A 5 16.22 11.29 -16.22
N CYS A 6 16.70 11.15 -14.97
CA CYS A 6 17.01 12.32 -14.15
C CYS A 6 18.24 13.11 -14.63
N ASN A 7 19.20 12.44 -15.29
CA ASN A 7 20.41 13.09 -15.81
C ASN A 7 20.25 13.68 -17.22
N THR A 8 19.22 13.27 -17.98
CA THR A 8 19.02 13.68 -19.37
C THR A 8 18.08 14.87 -19.56
N GLY A 9 17.68 15.57 -18.47
CA GLY A 9 16.75 16.71 -18.58
C GLY A 9 15.36 16.32 -19.08
N ALA A 10 14.95 15.05 -18.90
CA ALA A 10 13.65 14.59 -19.31
C ALA A 10 12.53 15.41 -18.65
N PRO A 11 11.48 15.79 -19.40
CA PRO A 11 10.38 16.57 -18.83
C PRO A 11 9.76 15.80 -17.68
N PHE A 12 9.46 16.50 -16.59
CA PHE A 12 8.95 15.93 -15.33
C PHE A 12 7.73 15.00 -15.52
N ILE A 13 6.91 15.29 -16.52
CA ILE A 13 5.75 14.47 -16.91
C ILE A 13 6.18 13.03 -17.28
N VAL A 14 7.32 12.88 -17.98
CA VAL A 14 7.83 11.55 -18.35
C VAL A 14 8.22 10.74 -17.11
N VAL A 15 8.78 11.38 -16.08
CA VAL A 15 9.12 10.71 -14.82
C VAL A 15 7.86 10.21 -14.09
N ILE A 16 6.80 11.02 -14.08
CA ILE A 16 5.51 10.63 -13.50
C ILE A 16 4.94 9.42 -14.27
N LEU A 17 4.85 9.53 -15.59
CA LEU A 17 4.28 8.47 -16.42
C LEU A 17 5.06 7.16 -16.30
N THR A 18 6.40 7.21 -16.31
CA THR A 18 7.22 6.00 -16.15
C THR A 18 7.03 5.34 -14.77
N ALA A 19 6.93 6.13 -13.71
CA ALA A 19 6.69 5.57 -12.37
C ALA A 19 5.31 4.90 -12.26
N LEU A 20 4.28 5.51 -12.83
CA LEU A 20 2.94 4.94 -12.88
C LEU A 20 2.89 3.67 -13.75
N ILE A 21 3.51 3.69 -14.93
CA ILE A 21 3.57 2.52 -15.83
C ILE A 21 4.29 1.37 -15.14
N VAL A 22 5.46 1.60 -14.56
CA VAL A 22 6.22 0.55 -13.86
C VAL A 22 5.42 -0.02 -12.69
N GLY A 23 4.81 0.85 -11.87
CA GLY A 23 3.93 0.40 -10.78
C GLY A 23 2.76 -0.44 -11.28
N THR A 24 2.08 0.02 -12.35
CA THR A 24 0.96 -0.69 -12.97
C THR A 24 1.39 -2.06 -13.51
N VAL A 25 2.53 -2.13 -14.19
CA VAL A 25 3.08 -3.40 -14.73
C VAL A 25 3.40 -4.37 -13.59
N CYS A 26 4.07 -3.91 -12.52
CA CYS A 26 4.35 -4.76 -11.36
C CYS A 26 3.04 -5.28 -10.70
N GLY A 27 2.03 -4.41 -10.58
CA GLY A 27 0.71 -4.81 -10.09
C GLY A 27 0.00 -5.79 -11.02
N ALA A 28 0.08 -5.59 -12.33
CA ALA A 28 -0.49 -6.48 -13.33
C ALA A 28 0.19 -7.87 -13.32
N VAL A 29 1.51 -7.93 -13.13
CA VAL A 29 2.25 -9.20 -12.97
C VAL A 29 1.72 -9.96 -11.76
N ASN A 30 1.57 -9.32 -10.60
CA ASN A 30 0.99 -9.93 -9.41
C ASN A 30 -0.45 -10.40 -9.65
N GLY A 31 -1.26 -9.56 -10.29
CA GLY A 31 -2.64 -9.87 -10.65
C GLY A 31 -2.72 -11.07 -11.60
N PHE A 32 -1.84 -11.13 -12.60
CA PHE A 32 -1.78 -12.23 -13.56
C PHE A 32 -1.42 -13.56 -12.88
N ILE A 33 -0.35 -13.59 -12.07
CA ILE A 33 0.08 -14.80 -11.34
C ILE A 33 -1.08 -15.33 -10.47
N LEU A 34 -1.71 -14.44 -9.69
CA LEU A 34 -2.77 -14.82 -8.75
C LEU A 34 -4.10 -15.18 -9.41
N THR A 35 -4.31 -14.81 -10.67
CA THR A 35 -5.49 -15.20 -11.44
C THR A 35 -5.28 -16.49 -12.23
N GLN A 36 -4.05 -16.80 -12.61
CA GLN A 36 -3.71 -18.06 -13.28
C GLN A 36 -3.55 -19.21 -12.28
N PHE A 37 -2.84 -18.96 -11.18
CA PHE A 37 -2.58 -19.95 -10.15
C PHE A 37 -3.46 -19.66 -8.92
N GLU A 38 -4.71 -20.07 -8.99
CA GLU A 38 -5.73 -19.76 -8.00
C GLU A 38 -5.48 -20.38 -6.61
N GLU A 39 -4.72 -21.46 -6.56
CA GLU A 39 -4.37 -22.20 -5.34
C GLU A 39 -3.30 -21.50 -4.50
N LEU A 40 -2.52 -20.61 -5.11
CA LEU A 40 -1.43 -19.94 -4.40
C LEU A 40 -1.96 -18.92 -3.38
N PRO A 41 -1.47 -18.96 -2.14
CA PRO A 41 -1.78 -17.93 -1.15
C PRO A 41 -1.30 -16.55 -1.61
N PRO A 42 -2.18 -15.54 -1.69
CA PRO A 42 -1.81 -14.21 -2.20
C PRO A 42 -0.63 -13.58 -1.48
N MET A 43 -0.52 -13.82 -0.18
CA MET A 43 0.54 -13.26 0.66
C MET A 43 1.92 -13.78 0.26
N ILE A 44 2.02 -15.08 -0.05
CA ILE A 44 3.29 -15.70 -0.46
C ILE A 44 3.73 -15.15 -1.83
N VAL A 45 2.80 -15.06 -2.77
CA VAL A 45 3.10 -14.55 -4.12
C VAL A 45 3.57 -13.10 -4.08
N THR A 46 2.88 -12.24 -3.33
CA THR A 46 3.26 -10.83 -3.23
C THR A 46 4.60 -10.60 -2.51
N LEU A 47 4.91 -11.39 -1.49
CA LEU A 47 6.23 -11.35 -0.83
C LEU A 47 7.34 -11.85 -1.76
N ALA A 48 7.11 -12.93 -2.50
CA ALA A 48 8.08 -13.44 -3.46
C ALA A 48 8.37 -12.42 -4.58
N THR A 49 7.33 -11.82 -5.16
CA THR A 49 7.50 -10.80 -6.19
C THR A 49 8.14 -9.52 -5.66
N GLN A 50 7.91 -9.15 -4.40
CA GLN A 50 8.61 -8.04 -3.74
C GLN A 50 10.13 -8.30 -3.71
N ILE A 51 10.56 -9.51 -3.32
CA ILE A 51 11.99 -9.90 -3.32
C ILE A 51 12.56 -9.83 -4.73
N ILE A 52 11.83 -10.35 -5.73
CA ILE A 52 12.26 -10.31 -7.14
C ILE A 52 12.42 -8.86 -7.62
N PHE A 53 11.43 -8.00 -7.41
CA PHE A 53 11.47 -6.60 -7.85
C PHE A 53 12.59 -5.81 -7.14
N ARG A 54 12.84 -6.13 -5.85
CA ARG A 54 13.95 -5.53 -5.11
C ARG A 54 15.30 -5.99 -5.68
N GLY A 55 15.47 -7.29 -5.93
CA GLY A 55 16.67 -7.82 -6.55
C GLY A 55 16.95 -7.20 -7.93
N ILE A 56 15.93 -7.04 -8.77
CA ILE A 56 16.05 -6.32 -10.05
C ILE A 56 16.48 -4.86 -9.83
N ALA A 57 15.91 -4.17 -8.84
CA ALA A 57 16.28 -2.81 -8.52
C ALA A 57 17.76 -2.71 -8.06
N GLU A 58 18.24 -3.66 -7.27
CA GLU A 58 19.64 -3.72 -6.81
C GLU A 58 20.61 -4.02 -7.94
N ILE A 59 20.26 -4.89 -8.90
CA ILE A 59 21.06 -5.15 -10.10
C ILE A 59 21.19 -3.87 -10.95
N VAL A 60 20.10 -3.11 -11.09
CA VAL A 60 20.09 -1.89 -11.91
C VAL A 60 20.83 -0.72 -11.22
N LEU A 61 20.73 -0.61 -9.91
CA LEU A 61 21.34 0.49 -9.15
C LEU A 61 22.77 0.20 -8.67
N GLY A 62 23.16 -1.08 -8.57
CA GLY A 62 24.32 -1.54 -7.82
C GLY A 62 24.00 -1.71 -6.33
N SER A 63 24.72 -2.62 -5.66
CA SER A 63 24.56 -2.90 -4.22
C SER A 63 24.73 -1.62 -3.39
N GLY A 64 23.69 -1.29 -2.60
CA GLY A 64 23.68 -0.08 -1.77
C GLY A 64 23.57 1.23 -2.57
N GLY A 65 23.23 1.14 -3.86
CA GLY A 65 23.12 2.28 -4.74
C GLY A 65 22.07 3.29 -4.28
N SER A 66 22.46 4.55 -4.24
CA SER A 66 21.57 5.70 -4.04
C SER A 66 21.60 6.60 -5.26
N ILE A 67 20.46 7.17 -5.60
CA ILE A 67 20.32 8.14 -6.68
C ILE A 67 19.75 9.41 -6.10
N SER A 68 20.47 10.53 -6.28
CA SER A 68 19.91 11.85 -6.01
C SER A 68 19.11 12.33 -7.20
N ALA A 69 17.99 13.00 -6.95
CA ALA A 69 17.22 13.66 -7.99
C ALA A 69 17.94 14.96 -8.40
N SER A 70 18.54 14.99 -9.59
CA SER A 70 19.25 16.17 -10.11
C SER A 70 18.29 17.27 -10.59
N ASN A 71 17.08 16.93 -11.01
CA ASN A 71 16.05 17.88 -11.45
C ASN A 71 15.10 18.20 -10.29
N THR A 72 15.50 19.14 -9.44
CA THR A 72 14.77 19.49 -8.20
C THR A 72 13.48 20.26 -8.44
N ASP A 73 13.34 20.99 -9.55
CA ASP A 73 12.21 21.92 -9.74
C ASP A 73 10.87 21.20 -9.90
N GLY A 74 10.81 20.12 -10.67
CA GLY A 74 9.59 19.32 -10.80
C GLY A 74 9.22 18.59 -9.51
N PHE A 75 10.19 18.09 -8.76
CA PHE A 75 9.95 17.42 -7.47
C PHE A 75 9.54 18.40 -6.38
N ARG A 76 10.00 19.66 -6.42
CA ARG A 76 9.54 20.73 -5.53
C ARG A 76 8.05 21.05 -5.72
N LEU A 77 7.53 20.93 -6.95
CA LEU A 77 6.10 21.11 -7.22
C LEU A 77 5.24 20.02 -6.53
N ILE A 78 5.67 18.75 -6.59
CA ILE A 78 4.93 17.64 -5.94
C ILE A 78 5.16 17.61 -4.43
N GLY A 79 6.40 17.84 -3.98
CA GLY A 79 6.74 17.92 -2.55
C GLY A 79 6.37 19.24 -1.89
N GLY A 80 5.75 20.16 -2.64
CA GLY A 80 5.37 21.48 -2.16
C GLY A 80 4.33 21.47 -1.05
N LYS A 81 4.21 22.63 -0.39
CA LYS A 81 3.26 22.85 0.71
C LYS A 81 2.38 24.05 0.41
N VAL A 82 1.09 23.99 0.72
CA VAL A 82 0.22 25.15 0.81
C VAL A 82 0.23 25.62 2.26
N GLY A 83 0.97 26.67 2.54
CA GLY A 83 1.20 27.10 3.92
C GLY A 83 1.95 26.04 4.74
N LYS A 84 1.30 25.42 5.72
CA LYS A 84 1.87 24.36 6.57
C LYS A 84 1.49 22.94 6.11
N VAL A 85 0.60 22.81 5.11
CA VAL A 85 0.01 21.52 4.69
C VAL A 85 0.65 21.04 3.39
N PRO A 86 1.20 19.81 3.32
CA PRO A 86 1.76 19.25 2.10
C PRO A 86 0.66 18.88 1.09
N TYR A 87 0.91 19.08 -0.21
CA TYR A 87 -0.05 18.73 -1.28
C TYR A 87 -0.51 17.28 -1.27
N ILE A 88 0.35 16.37 -0.81
CA ILE A 88 0.05 14.94 -0.71
C ILE A 88 -1.18 14.66 0.17
N LEU A 89 -1.42 15.48 1.22
CA LEU A 89 -2.58 15.29 2.09
C LEU A 89 -3.89 15.49 1.33
N PHE A 90 -3.96 16.55 0.50
CA PHE A 90 -5.13 16.79 -0.33
C PHE A 90 -5.37 15.67 -1.34
N LEU A 91 -4.31 15.18 -1.97
CA LEU A 91 -4.39 14.05 -2.89
C LEU A 91 -4.93 12.80 -2.18
N VAL A 92 -4.38 12.45 -1.01
CA VAL A 92 -4.82 11.29 -0.23
C VAL A 92 -6.30 11.42 0.15
N LEU A 93 -6.74 12.60 0.58
CA LEU A 93 -8.15 12.83 0.93
C LEU A 93 -9.08 12.70 -0.29
N ILE A 94 -8.68 13.26 -1.44
CA ILE A 94 -9.46 13.13 -2.68
C ILE A 94 -9.56 11.65 -3.08
N LEU A 95 -8.45 10.93 -3.09
CA LEU A 95 -8.42 9.49 -3.40
C LEU A 95 -9.26 8.69 -2.40
N ALA A 96 -9.18 9.01 -1.11
CA ALA A 96 -9.98 8.37 -0.08
C ALA A 96 -11.49 8.55 -0.32
N VAL A 97 -11.94 9.75 -0.68
CA VAL A 97 -13.34 10.02 -1.01
C VAL A 97 -13.76 9.24 -2.27
N ILE A 98 -12.94 9.25 -3.32
CA ILE A 98 -13.21 8.51 -4.56
C ILE A 98 -13.37 7.01 -4.25
N PHE A 99 -12.45 6.41 -3.48
CA PHE A 99 -12.53 5.00 -3.12
C PHE A 99 -13.67 4.70 -2.15
N ALA A 100 -14.00 5.61 -1.24
CA ALA A 100 -15.17 5.47 -0.37
C ALA A 100 -16.47 5.36 -1.20
N VAL A 101 -16.60 6.19 -2.22
CA VAL A 101 -17.76 6.16 -3.14
C VAL A 101 -17.73 4.89 -4.00
N ILE A 102 -16.58 4.53 -4.57
CA ILE A 102 -16.44 3.32 -5.40
C ILE A 102 -16.76 2.07 -4.58
N LEU A 103 -16.19 1.91 -3.40
CA LEU A 103 -16.40 0.72 -2.57
C LEU A 103 -17.79 0.69 -1.93
N GLY A 104 -18.32 1.86 -1.51
CA GLY A 104 -19.60 1.93 -0.81
C GLY A 104 -20.81 1.92 -1.72
N LYS A 105 -20.75 2.59 -2.88
CA LYS A 105 -21.93 2.85 -3.72
C LYS A 105 -21.91 2.13 -5.07
N SER A 106 -20.76 1.67 -5.58
CA SER A 106 -20.68 1.07 -6.92
C SER A 106 -20.99 -0.44 -6.93
N THR A 107 -21.35 -0.94 -8.11
CA THR A 107 -21.49 -2.39 -8.36
C THR A 107 -20.14 -3.10 -8.22
N PHE A 108 -19.04 -2.41 -8.54
CA PHE A 108 -17.69 -2.95 -8.37
C PHE A 108 -17.38 -3.22 -6.90
N GLY A 109 -17.64 -2.26 -6.00
CA GLY A 109 -17.45 -2.44 -4.57
C GLY A 109 -18.24 -3.61 -4.00
N ARG A 110 -19.54 -3.72 -4.35
CA ARG A 110 -20.36 -4.88 -3.91
C ARG A 110 -19.77 -6.21 -4.35
N ARG A 111 -19.27 -6.31 -5.58
CA ARG A 111 -18.61 -7.54 -6.10
C ARG A 111 -17.31 -7.84 -5.35
N VAL A 112 -16.51 -6.81 -5.01
CA VAL A 112 -15.28 -6.97 -4.22
C VAL A 112 -15.59 -7.54 -2.84
N TYR A 113 -16.59 -7.00 -2.12
CA TYR A 113 -17.01 -7.53 -0.84
C TYR A 113 -17.57 -8.95 -0.93
N ALA A 114 -18.37 -9.24 -1.95
CA ALA A 114 -18.92 -10.59 -2.17
C ALA A 114 -17.79 -11.63 -2.39
N ILE A 115 -16.78 -11.32 -3.22
CA ILE A 115 -15.63 -12.20 -3.44
C ILE A 115 -14.84 -12.41 -2.14
N GLY A 116 -14.67 -11.35 -1.33
CA GLY A 116 -13.97 -11.43 -0.05
C GLY A 116 -14.71 -12.27 1.00
N THR A 117 -16.05 -12.28 0.97
CA THR A 117 -16.85 -13.07 1.92
C THR A 117 -16.82 -14.57 1.58
N ASN A 118 -17.08 -14.93 0.34
CA ASN A 118 -16.97 -16.30 -0.14
C ASN A 118 -16.74 -16.31 -1.65
N ARG A 119 -15.54 -16.75 -2.05
CA ARG A 119 -15.12 -16.77 -3.43
C ARG A 119 -15.93 -17.73 -4.31
N LEU A 120 -16.25 -18.93 -3.80
CA LEU A 120 -17.02 -19.93 -4.54
C LEU A 120 -18.45 -19.45 -4.76
N THR A 121 -19.09 -18.94 -3.72
CA THR A 121 -20.45 -18.39 -3.83
C THR A 121 -20.51 -17.23 -4.82
N ALA A 122 -19.52 -16.34 -4.80
CA ALA A 122 -19.43 -15.23 -5.76
C ALA A 122 -19.26 -15.74 -7.21
N TYR A 123 -18.46 -16.78 -7.41
CA TYR A 123 -18.28 -17.39 -8.74
C TYR A 123 -19.59 -18.00 -9.27
N TYR A 124 -20.30 -18.79 -8.45
CA TYR A 124 -21.60 -19.37 -8.82
C TYR A 124 -22.71 -18.33 -9.02
N SER A 125 -22.56 -17.15 -8.41
CA SER A 125 -23.45 -16.00 -8.65
C SER A 125 -23.13 -15.21 -9.93
N GLY A 126 -22.26 -15.72 -10.82
CA GLY A 126 -21.92 -15.11 -12.09
C GLY A 126 -20.90 -13.96 -12.00
N ILE A 127 -20.24 -13.79 -10.86
CA ILE A 127 -19.22 -12.76 -10.71
C ILE A 127 -17.90 -13.23 -11.32
N HIS A 128 -17.33 -12.46 -12.24
CA HIS A 128 -16.03 -12.74 -12.86
C HIS A 128 -14.87 -12.50 -11.88
N VAL A 129 -14.64 -13.43 -10.95
CA VAL A 129 -13.68 -13.32 -9.86
C VAL A 129 -12.27 -13.00 -10.36
N LYS A 130 -11.79 -13.72 -11.41
CA LYS A 130 -10.46 -13.50 -12.01
C LYS A 130 -10.26 -12.05 -12.46
N LYS A 131 -11.24 -11.53 -13.21
CA LYS A 131 -11.18 -10.15 -13.73
C LYS A 131 -11.10 -9.11 -12.63
N ILE A 132 -11.91 -9.25 -11.59
CA ILE A 132 -11.95 -8.31 -10.47
C ILE A 132 -10.64 -8.38 -9.69
N ARG A 133 -10.12 -9.58 -9.39
CA ARG A 133 -8.81 -9.72 -8.73
C ARG A 133 -7.68 -9.07 -9.53
N PHE A 134 -7.62 -9.32 -10.83
CA PHE A 134 -6.62 -8.70 -11.71
C PHE A 134 -6.67 -7.17 -11.64
N ILE A 135 -7.86 -6.58 -11.74
CA ILE A 135 -8.05 -5.12 -11.65
C ILE A 135 -7.57 -4.58 -10.30
N ILE A 136 -7.91 -5.26 -9.19
CA ILE A 136 -7.51 -4.81 -7.84
C ILE A 136 -5.98 -4.76 -7.73
N TYR A 137 -5.26 -5.80 -8.13
CA TYR A 137 -3.80 -5.83 -8.04
C TYR A 137 -3.14 -4.82 -8.98
N THR A 138 -3.69 -4.63 -10.17
CA THR A 138 -3.20 -3.62 -11.13
C THR A 138 -3.37 -2.21 -10.58
N VAL A 139 -4.52 -1.89 -10.03
CA VAL A 139 -4.80 -0.59 -9.40
C VAL A 139 -3.89 -0.36 -8.19
N MET A 140 -3.70 -1.38 -7.33
CA MET A 140 -2.76 -1.30 -6.20
C MET A 140 -1.34 -1.00 -6.66
N GLY A 141 -0.87 -1.66 -7.72
CA GLY A 141 0.45 -1.37 -8.31
C GLY A 141 0.59 0.07 -8.80
N THR A 142 -0.47 0.62 -9.41
CA THR A 142 -0.50 2.02 -9.83
C THR A 142 -0.35 2.97 -8.63
N PHE A 143 -1.04 2.68 -7.52
CA PHE A 143 -0.89 3.46 -6.28
C PHE A 143 0.50 3.32 -5.66
N CYS A 144 1.12 2.15 -5.71
CA CYS A 144 2.50 1.98 -5.26
C CYS A 144 3.46 2.84 -6.10
N GLY A 145 3.24 2.93 -7.42
CA GLY A 145 3.97 3.83 -8.30
C GLY A 145 3.80 5.31 -7.92
N LEU A 146 2.57 5.71 -7.60
CA LEU A 146 2.26 7.06 -7.12
C LEU A 146 2.97 7.35 -5.78
N CYS A 147 2.86 6.46 -4.80
CA CYS A 147 3.55 6.59 -3.51
C CYS A 147 5.07 6.71 -3.68
N ALA A 148 5.67 5.93 -4.59
CA ALA A 148 7.11 6.01 -4.87
C ALA A 148 7.53 7.38 -5.41
N LEU A 149 6.69 8.05 -6.20
CA LEU A 149 6.94 9.43 -6.66
C LEU A 149 7.02 10.42 -5.49
N PHE A 150 6.05 10.32 -4.55
CA PHE A 150 6.04 11.20 -3.38
C PHE A 150 7.20 10.92 -2.43
N LEU A 151 7.60 9.65 -2.26
CA LEU A 151 8.76 9.29 -1.46
C LEU A 151 10.04 9.89 -2.03
N VAL A 152 10.23 9.79 -3.35
CA VAL A 152 11.39 10.40 -4.02
C VAL A 152 11.32 11.92 -3.95
N ALA A 153 10.14 12.52 -4.08
CA ALA A 153 9.97 13.98 -3.97
C ALA A 153 10.28 14.51 -2.56
N SER A 154 9.95 13.74 -1.51
CA SER A 154 10.19 14.14 -0.11
C SER A 154 11.63 13.98 0.32
N SER A 155 12.34 12.95 -0.18
CA SER A 155 13.74 12.65 0.18
C SER A 155 14.77 13.16 -0.84
N TYR A 156 14.33 13.77 -1.95
CA TYR A 156 15.17 14.18 -3.07
C TYR A 156 16.11 13.10 -3.59
N GLY A 157 15.75 11.85 -3.36
CA GLY A 157 16.55 10.70 -3.75
C GLY A 157 15.82 9.38 -3.53
N ALA A 158 16.42 8.31 -4.03
CA ALA A 158 15.97 6.96 -3.80
C ALA A 158 17.17 6.05 -3.57
N ASN A 159 17.05 5.12 -2.66
CA ASN A 159 18.00 4.04 -2.46
C ASN A 159 17.27 2.69 -2.44
N THR A 160 18.01 1.59 -2.47
CA THR A 160 17.45 0.24 -2.46
C THR A 160 16.74 -0.13 -1.16
N THR A 161 17.02 0.59 -0.06
CA THR A 161 16.39 0.39 1.25
C THR A 161 15.18 1.28 1.48
N THR A 162 14.90 2.25 0.58
CA THR A 162 13.74 3.14 0.70
C THR A 162 12.44 2.33 0.65
N GLY A 163 11.58 2.54 1.63
CA GLY A 163 10.28 1.85 1.74
C GLY A 163 10.35 0.46 2.37
N ASN A 164 11.50 0.04 2.89
CA ASN A 164 11.61 -1.23 3.62
C ASN A 164 10.75 -1.18 4.91
N GLY A 165 9.90 -2.20 5.10
CA GLY A 165 9.00 -2.28 6.26
C GLY A 165 7.65 -1.56 6.08
N PHE A 166 7.45 -0.79 5.00
CA PHE A 166 6.16 -0.13 4.74
C PHE A 166 5.03 -1.12 4.50
N GLU A 167 5.34 -2.32 4.02
CA GLU A 167 4.39 -3.42 3.87
C GLU A 167 3.78 -3.83 5.22
N MET A 168 4.61 -3.93 6.26
CA MET A 168 4.16 -4.28 7.62
C MET A 168 3.32 -3.15 8.23
N ASP A 169 3.74 -1.91 8.02
CA ASP A 169 2.95 -0.75 8.47
C ASP A 169 1.58 -0.72 7.79
N ALA A 170 1.51 -0.96 6.48
CA ALA A 170 0.26 -0.97 5.74
C ALA A 170 -0.70 -2.08 6.22
N ILE A 171 -0.17 -3.27 6.51
CA ILE A 171 -0.95 -4.37 7.10
C ILE A 171 -1.46 -3.96 8.49
N ALA A 172 -0.59 -3.39 9.33
CA ALA A 172 -0.97 -2.91 10.65
C ALA A 172 -2.09 -1.86 10.56
N MET A 173 -1.95 -0.86 9.70
CA MET A 173 -2.96 0.18 9.47
C MET A 173 -4.30 -0.41 9.03
N ALA A 174 -4.29 -1.39 8.12
CA ALA A 174 -5.50 -2.04 7.63
C ALA A 174 -6.22 -2.82 8.75
N VAL A 175 -5.47 -3.63 9.50
CA VAL A 175 -6.03 -4.46 10.60
C VAL A 175 -6.55 -3.59 11.74
N PHE A 176 -5.80 -2.58 12.17
CA PHE A 176 -6.25 -1.60 13.17
C PHE A 176 -7.50 -0.85 12.71
N GLY A 177 -7.61 -0.57 11.42
CA GLY A 177 -8.77 0.05 10.81
C GLY A 177 -10.01 -0.85 10.72
N GLY A 178 -9.92 -2.09 11.22
CA GLY A 178 -11.01 -3.06 11.19
C GLY A 178 -11.25 -3.68 9.81
N ILE A 179 -10.23 -3.67 8.93
CA ILE A 179 -10.28 -4.40 7.66
C ILE A 179 -9.89 -5.85 7.95
N SER A 180 -10.81 -6.77 7.62
CA SER A 180 -10.59 -8.20 7.84
C SER A 180 -9.48 -8.76 6.96
N SER A 181 -8.51 -9.45 7.54
CA SER A 181 -7.45 -10.16 6.82
C SER A 181 -7.98 -11.33 5.98
N THR A 182 -9.15 -11.88 6.36
CA THR A 182 -9.84 -12.94 5.60
C THR A 182 -10.68 -12.40 4.44
N GLY A 183 -10.86 -11.05 4.37
CA GLY A 183 -11.63 -10.38 3.33
C GLY A 183 -13.13 -10.21 3.67
N GLY A 184 -13.85 -9.59 2.75
CA GLY A 184 -15.32 -9.43 2.81
C GLY A 184 -15.87 -8.41 3.80
N LYS A 185 -15.06 -7.93 4.73
CA LYS A 185 -15.42 -6.93 5.74
C LYS A 185 -14.34 -5.88 5.88
N GLY A 186 -14.72 -4.63 5.98
CA GLY A 186 -13.78 -3.53 6.23
C GLY A 186 -14.45 -2.17 6.08
N ASN A 187 -13.89 -1.18 6.77
CA ASN A 187 -14.32 0.20 6.70
C ASN A 187 -13.14 1.08 6.29
N LEU A 188 -13.27 1.79 5.17
CA LEU A 188 -12.22 2.67 4.69
C LEU A 188 -11.93 3.83 5.67
N ALA A 189 -12.97 4.36 6.33
CA ALA A 189 -12.80 5.42 7.32
C ALA A 189 -11.98 4.92 8.52
N GLY A 190 -12.23 3.68 9.00
CA GLY A 190 -11.40 3.04 10.02
C GLY A 190 -9.94 2.91 9.59
N GLY A 191 -9.69 2.48 8.35
CA GLY A 191 -8.34 2.40 7.78
C GLY A 191 -7.62 3.75 7.72
N LEU A 192 -8.30 4.84 7.38
CA LEU A 192 -7.72 6.17 7.37
C LEU A 192 -7.37 6.69 8.76
N ILE A 193 -8.27 6.47 9.73
CA ILE A 193 -8.03 6.87 11.12
C ILE A 193 -6.86 6.08 11.70
N SER A 194 -6.80 4.77 11.46
CA SER A 194 -5.68 3.94 11.93
C SER A 194 -4.35 4.34 11.29
N ALA A 195 -4.35 4.67 9.98
CA ALA A 195 -3.18 5.18 9.31
C ALA A 195 -2.67 6.47 9.96
N PHE A 196 -3.57 7.40 10.26
CA PHE A 196 -3.21 8.64 10.95
C PHE A 196 -2.62 8.37 12.35
N ILE A 197 -3.23 7.47 13.12
CA ILE A 197 -2.75 7.10 14.47
C ILE A 197 -1.34 6.49 14.40
N ILE A 198 -1.10 5.53 13.49
CA ILE A 198 0.21 4.86 13.37
C ILE A 198 1.29 5.84 12.90
N VAL A 199 0.97 6.74 11.95
CA VAL A 199 1.91 7.78 11.52
C VAL A 199 2.22 8.75 12.65
N CYS A 200 1.22 9.21 13.40
CA CYS A 200 1.44 10.07 14.58
C CYS A 200 2.29 9.38 15.64
N LEU A 201 2.06 8.09 15.91
CA LEU A 201 2.86 7.30 16.84
C LEU A 201 4.31 7.21 16.37
N ARG A 202 4.54 6.88 15.10
CA ARG A 202 5.88 6.76 14.51
C ARG A 202 6.65 8.08 14.57
N VAL A 203 6.02 9.19 14.17
CA VAL A 203 6.63 10.52 14.20
C VAL A 203 6.84 10.99 15.63
N GLY A 204 5.86 10.79 16.51
CA GLY A 204 5.94 11.20 17.91
C GLY A 204 7.05 10.48 18.68
N LEU A 205 7.19 9.16 18.49
CA LEU A 205 8.29 8.38 19.10
C LEU A 205 9.64 8.76 18.48
N GLY A 206 9.70 9.00 17.18
CA GLY A 206 10.91 9.46 16.50
C GLY A 206 11.40 10.81 17.03
N GLN A 207 10.50 11.75 17.32
CA GLN A 207 10.85 13.05 17.92
C GLN A 207 11.37 12.92 19.36
N ARG A 208 11.03 11.84 20.05
CA ARG A 208 11.57 11.50 21.38
C ARG A 208 12.89 10.73 21.31
N ASN A 209 13.54 10.68 20.14
CA ASN A 209 14.78 9.94 19.89
C ASN A 209 14.68 8.43 20.22
N VAL A 210 13.48 7.84 20.10
CA VAL A 210 13.30 6.40 20.23
C VAL A 210 13.87 5.74 18.97
N HIS A 211 14.73 4.74 19.14
CA HIS A 211 15.35 4.01 18.04
C HIS A 211 14.30 3.35 17.14
N ALA A 212 14.53 3.34 15.84
CA ALA A 212 13.59 2.79 14.85
C ALA A 212 13.22 1.31 15.14
N GLN A 213 14.15 0.53 15.68
CA GLN A 213 13.92 -0.86 16.07
C GLN A 213 12.86 -0.99 17.18
N VAL A 214 12.88 -0.07 18.16
CA VAL A 214 11.89 -0.06 19.25
C VAL A 214 10.51 0.34 18.71
N ILE A 215 10.46 1.27 17.76
CA ILE A 215 9.21 1.67 17.11
C ILE A 215 8.61 0.47 16.35
N LEU A 216 9.43 -0.29 15.62
CA LEU A 216 8.98 -1.52 14.94
C LEU A 216 8.47 -2.57 15.93
N LEU A 217 9.15 -2.75 17.07
CA LEU A 217 8.70 -3.65 18.12
C LEU A 217 7.32 -3.23 18.65
N ILE A 218 7.14 -1.95 18.96
CA ILE A 218 5.86 -1.42 19.45
C ILE A 218 4.74 -1.66 18.43
N ILE A 219 4.98 -1.37 17.14
CA ILE A 219 4.01 -1.58 16.06
C ILE A 219 3.67 -3.07 15.95
N GLY A 220 4.66 -3.97 16.04
CA GLY A 220 4.44 -5.41 16.00
C GLY A 220 3.59 -5.92 17.17
N VAL A 221 3.87 -5.48 18.39
CA VAL A 221 3.04 -5.81 19.57
C VAL A 221 1.63 -5.29 19.42
N LEU A 222 1.47 -4.05 18.99
CA LEU A 222 0.16 -3.47 18.70
C LEU A 222 -0.59 -4.27 17.65
N LEU A 223 0.07 -4.71 16.58
CA LEU A 223 -0.55 -5.52 15.54
C LEU A 223 -1.09 -6.84 16.11
N ILE A 224 -0.31 -7.53 16.95
CA ILE A 224 -0.77 -8.76 17.62
C ILE A 224 -1.99 -8.47 18.49
N CYS A 225 -1.96 -7.41 19.27
CA CYS A 225 -3.09 -6.99 20.09
C CYS A 225 -4.34 -6.69 19.25
N ALA A 226 -4.19 -5.99 18.13
CA ALA A 226 -5.29 -5.62 17.24
C ALA A 226 -5.97 -6.84 16.60
N VAL A 227 -5.20 -7.87 16.28
CA VAL A 227 -5.74 -9.13 15.74
C VAL A 227 -6.34 -10.02 16.84
N ALA A 228 -5.70 -10.08 17.99
CA ALA A 228 -6.11 -10.97 19.09
C ALA A 228 -7.36 -10.46 19.82
N LEU A 229 -7.44 -9.16 20.11
CA LEU A 229 -8.55 -8.59 20.89
C LEU A 229 -9.94 -8.88 20.33
N PRO A 230 -10.24 -8.66 19.03
CA PRO A 230 -11.57 -8.99 18.49
C PRO A 230 -11.92 -10.47 18.63
N ASN A 231 -10.95 -11.36 18.38
CA ASN A 231 -11.14 -12.80 18.48
C ASN A 231 -11.39 -13.25 19.93
N ILE A 232 -10.66 -12.68 20.88
CA ILE A 232 -10.83 -12.95 22.32
C ILE A 232 -12.22 -12.49 22.76
N ILE A 233 -12.62 -11.27 22.40
CA ILE A 233 -13.94 -10.71 22.76
C ILE A 233 -15.07 -11.56 22.16
N GLU A 234 -14.93 -12.02 20.92
CA GLU A 234 -15.95 -12.87 20.29
C GLU A 234 -16.06 -14.24 20.99
N ASN A 235 -14.94 -14.84 21.35
CA ASN A 235 -14.91 -16.11 22.08
C ASN A 235 -15.52 -15.98 23.47
N ILE A 236 -15.23 -14.90 24.20
CA ILE A 236 -15.85 -14.63 25.51
C ILE A 236 -17.37 -14.44 25.37
N LYS A 237 -17.83 -13.67 24.37
CA LYS A 237 -19.25 -13.49 24.09
C LYS A 237 -19.96 -14.80 23.76
N ARG A 238 -19.30 -15.72 23.05
CA ARG A 238 -19.85 -17.06 22.75
C ARG A 238 -19.89 -17.95 23.99
N ALA A 239 -18.90 -17.84 24.89
CA ALA A 239 -18.86 -18.61 26.14
C ALA A 239 -19.92 -18.15 27.13
N VAL A 240 -20.20 -16.85 27.22
CA VAL A 240 -21.23 -16.28 28.11
C VAL A 240 -22.65 -16.55 27.59
N LYS A 241 -22.82 -16.88 26.32
CA LYS A 241 -24.13 -17.15 25.70
C LYS A 241 -24.52 -18.63 25.74
N LYS A 242 -23.64 -19.50 26.24
CA LYS A 242 -23.90 -20.92 26.58
C LYS A 242 -24.21 -21.05 28.03
#